data_9175675fedcf104ee92db8a651866bda
#
_entry.id   9175675fedcf104ee92db8a651866bda
#
_cell.length_a   1.000
_cell.length_b   1.000
_cell.length_c   1.000
_cell.angle_alpha   90.00
_cell.angle_beta   90.00
_cell.angle_gamma   90.00
#
_symmetry.space_group_name_H-M   'P 1'
#
loop_
_entity.id
_entity.type
_entity.pdbx_description
1 polymer ?
#
loop_
_entity_poly.entity_id
_entity_poly.type
_entity_poly.pdbx_seq_one_letter_code
_entity_poly.pdbx_strand_id
1 'polypeptide(L)'
;MRNAPAVVLRRRALGIALLLGMLAGCQAPAPRPAPPVAAPALVAFASEEGLARLSRAGAKVDFAPLANQFEAQLNGAFCGPTSAAIVLNAVRGRSADLPRDHGRLRADDLRHLPSGADPIVPRYTQDNVIAQGAKTRAQVLGEPVVRDGKPARDFGYQLRQFAQMLQGNGLTTRVVVVDDAKPVAEIRADLVANLMRPDDYVIVNYRREAVGQRGGGHISPLGAYDAASDSFLVLDVNPAAASWVWMPAATLINGMRSFDTIENRGYVLVSPR
;
A
#
# COMPACT_ATOMS: atom_id res chain seq x y z
N MET A 1 -65.85 -41.51 -45.18
CA MET A 1 -67.30 -41.53 -45.37
C MET A 1 -67.99 -40.98 -44.12
N ARG A 2 -68.84 -39.98 -44.39
CA ARG A 2 -70.00 -39.48 -43.62
C ARG A 2 -69.81 -38.92 -42.20
N ASN A 3 -69.82 -37.64 -42.14
CA ASN A 3 -70.54 -36.63 -41.36
C ASN A 3 -71.65 -37.08 -40.44
N ALA A 4 -71.69 -36.48 -39.21
CA ALA A 4 -72.90 -36.01 -38.59
C ALA A 4 -72.58 -35.01 -37.46
N PRO A 5 -73.49 -34.07 -37.18
CA PRO A 5 -73.14 -32.74 -36.66
C PRO A 5 -73.39 -32.55 -35.19
N ALA A 6 -72.74 -31.51 -34.62
CA ALA A 6 -72.83 -31.06 -33.24
C ALA A 6 -74.12 -30.26 -32.96
N VAL A 7 -74.75 -30.55 -31.84
CA VAL A 7 -75.89 -29.80 -31.25
C VAL A 7 -75.34 -28.72 -30.31
N VAL A 8 -75.72 -27.46 -30.60
CA VAL A 8 -75.43 -26.29 -29.79
C VAL A 8 -76.50 -26.16 -28.67
N LEU A 9 -76.08 -26.20 -27.44
CA LEU A 9 -76.94 -25.83 -26.27
C LEU A 9 -76.51 -24.50 -25.70
N ARG A 10 -77.31 -23.46 -25.96
CA ARG A 10 -77.15 -22.15 -25.33
C ARG A 10 -77.69 -22.19 -23.89
N ARG A 11 -76.83 -21.95 -22.89
CA ARG A 11 -77.24 -21.61 -21.54
C ARG A 11 -76.97 -20.13 -21.30
N ARG A 12 -77.99 -19.37 -21.02
CA ARG A 12 -77.97 -18.00 -20.52
C ARG A 12 -77.54 -18.07 -19.03
N ALA A 13 -76.44 -17.40 -18.67
CA ALA A 13 -76.08 -17.16 -17.29
C ALA A 13 -76.25 -15.69 -16.98
N LEU A 14 -76.97 -15.41 -15.91
CA LEU A 14 -77.30 -14.12 -15.35
C LEU A 14 -76.03 -13.45 -14.79
N GLY A 15 -75.76 -12.21 -15.16
CA GLY A 15 -74.65 -11.45 -14.64
C GLY A 15 -74.97 -10.90 -13.25
N ILE A 16 -74.10 -11.19 -12.28
CA ILE A 16 -74.03 -10.46 -11.01
C ILE A 16 -72.80 -9.55 -11.12
N ALA A 17 -73.02 -8.25 -11.20
CA ALA A 17 -71.96 -7.24 -11.17
C ALA A 17 -71.54 -7.04 -9.71
N LEU A 18 -70.33 -7.52 -9.34
CA LEU A 18 -69.69 -7.18 -8.09
C LEU A 18 -68.85 -5.91 -8.31
N LEU A 19 -69.29 -4.79 -7.69
CA LEU A 19 -68.51 -3.57 -7.57
C LEU A 19 -67.36 -3.83 -6.57
N LEU A 20 -66.11 -4.09 -7.04
CA LEU A 20 -64.90 -3.99 -6.22
C LEU A 20 -64.48 -2.52 -6.19
N GLY A 21 -64.64 -1.90 -5.03
CA GLY A 21 -64.10 -0.57 -4.75
C GLY A 21 -62.57 -0.62 -4.75
N MET A 22 -61.93 0.08 -5.67
CA MET A 22 -60.45 0.30 -5.66
C MET A 22 -60.13 1.28 -4.52
N LEU A 23 -59.64 0.78 -3.41
CA LEU A 23 -58.88 1.55 -2.42
C LEU A 23 -57.47 1.81 -3.02
N ALA A 24 -57.32 2.91 -3.70
CA ALA A 24 -56.02 3.43 -4.10
C ALA A 24 -55.27 3.89 -2.83
N GLY A 25 -54.52 2.95 -2.21
CA GLY A 25 -53.58 3.27 -1.14
C GLY A 25 -52.45 4.11 -1.71
N CYS A 26 -52.34 5.39 -1.32
CA CYS A 26 -51.13 6.19 -1.56
C CYS A 26 -49.95 5.55 -0.82
N GLN A 27 -49.21 4.66 -1.48
CA GLN A 27 -47.92 4.22 -0.98
C GLN A 27 -46.94 5.39 -1.16
N ALA A 28 -46.46 5.93 -0.04
CA ALA A 28 -45.36 6.89 -0.06
C ALA A 28 -44.15 6.22 -0.72
N PRO A 29 -43.42 6.90 -1.62
CA PRO A 29 -42.23 6.33 -2.24
C PRO A 29 -41.24 5.97 -1.15
N ALA A 30 -40.68 4.75 -1.25
CA ALA A 30 -39.61 4.31 -0.34
C ALA A 30 -38.46 5.33 -0.34
N PRO A 31 -37.87 5.63 0.83
CA PRO A 31 -36.77 6.59 0.91
C PRO A 31 -35.64 6.10 -0.02
N ARG A 32 -35.18 7.00 -0.89
CA ARG A 32 -34.06 6.72 -1.80
C ARG A 32 -32.85 6.38 -0.93
N PRO A 33 -32.13 5.26 -1.18
CA PRO A 33 -30.90 4.95 -0.44
C PRO A 33 -29.96 6.15 -0.51
N ALA A 34 -29.41 6.54 0.64
CA ALA A 34 -28.44 7.62 0.70
C ALA A 34 -27.27 7.30 -0.27
N PRO A 35 -26.77 8.29 -1.03
CA PRO A 35 -25.62 8.04 -1.89
C PRO A 35 -24.48 7.45 -1.04
N PRO A 36 -23.72 6.48 -1.58
CA PRO A 36 -22.59 5.93 -0.86
C PRO A 36 -21.67 7.07 -0.42
N VAL A 37 -21.34 7.11 0.86
CA VAL A 37 -20.37 8.08 1.40
C VAL A 37 -19.09 7.88 0.61
N ALA A 38 -18.68 8.88 -0.16
CA ALA A 38 -17.45 8.82 -0.92
C ALA A 38 -16.31 8.50 0.06
N ALA A 39 -15.45 7.51 -0.30
CA ALA A 39 -14.28 7.23 0.50
C ALA A 39 -13.48 8.52 0.71
N PRO A 40 -13.01 8.81 1.94
CA PRO A 40 -12.31 10.05 2.20
C PRO A 40 -11.13 10.19 1.24
N ALA A 41 -11.04 11.35 0.59
CA ALA A 41 -10.06 11.61 -0.46
C ALA A 41 -8.64 11.63 0.10
N LEU A 42 -7.69 11.15 -0.70
CA LEU A 42 -6.26 11.31 -0.44
C LEU A 42 -5.92 12.82 -0.51
N VAL A 43 -5.11 13.31 0.44
CA VAL A 43 -4.67 14.71 0.46
C VAL A 43 -3.18 14.78 0.17
N ALA A 44 -2.81 15.51 -0.89
CA ALA A 44 -1.41 15.68 -1.26
C ALA A 44 -0.62 16.35 -0.13
N PHE A 45 0.56 15.83 0.20
CA PHE A 45 1.41 16.39 1.25
C PHE A 45 1.77 17.87 0.98
N ALA A 46 2.08 18.20 -0.27
CA ALA A 46 2.50 19.56 -0.67
C ALA A 46 1.34 20.57 -0.75
N SER A 47 0.09 20.17 -0.48
CA SER A 47 -1.03 21.10 -0.38
C SER A 47 -1.01 21.85 0.96
N GLU A 48 -1.72 22.98 1.04
CA GLU A 48 -1.89 23.74 2.28
C GLU A 48 -2.41 22.85 3.42
N GLU A 49 -3.48 22.08 3.16
CA GLU A 49 -4.02 21.12 4.13
C GLU A 49 -3.00 20.02 4.47
N GLY A 50 -2.23 19.52 3.50
CA GLY A 50 -1.21 18.49 3.75
C GLY A 50 -0.10 18.98 4.69
N LEU A 51 0.36 20.21 4.52
CA LEU A 51 1.35 20.84 5.40
C LEU A 51 0.76 21.15 6.78
N ALA A 52 -0.49 21.59 6.83
CA ALA A 52 -1.20 21.82 8.10
C ALA A 52 -1.36 20.52 8.91
N ARG A 53 -1.63 19.37 8.25
CA ARG A 53 -1.66 18.05 8.92
C ARG A 53 -0.32 17.69 9.55
N LEU A 54 0.79 17.89 8.85
CA LEU A 54 2.11 17.62 9.42
C LEU A 54 2.39 18.54 10.62
N SER A 55 2.01 19.81 10.52
CA SER A 55 2.20 20.77 11.62
C SER A 55 1.51 20.30 12.90
N ARG A 56 0.23 19.91 12.84
CA ARG A 56 -0.57 19.49 14.00
C ARG A 56 -0.41 18.03 14.39
N ALA A 57 0.20 17.17 13.55
CA ALA A 57 0.39 15.76 13.85
C ALA A 57 1.20 15.58 15.14
N GLY A 58 0.68 14.75 16.05
CA GLY A 58 1.36 14.39 17.31
C GLY A 58 2.33 13.21 17.15
N ALA A 59 2.06 12.28 16.24
CA ALA A 59 2.89 11.11 15.95
C ALA A 59 3.65 11.36 14.62
N LYS A 60 4.89 11.83 14.69
CA LYS A 60 5.69 12.22 13.52
C LYS A 60 7.21 12.20 13.79
N VAL A 61 7.65 11.44 14.79
CA VAL A 61 9.08 11.43 15.13
C VAL A 61 9.93 10.87 14.00
N ASP A 62 9.35 10.00 13.17
CA ASP A 62 9.99 9.35 12.02
C ASP A 62 10.10 10.26 10.81
N PHE A 63 9.26 11.30 10.71
CA PHE A 63 9.19 12.12 9.49
C PHE A 63 10.53 12.73 9.11
N ALA A 64 11.16 13.44 10.04
CA ALA A 64 12.40 14.16 9.73
C ALA A 64 13.57 13.21 9.38
N PRO A 65 13.84 12.12 10.12
CA PRO A 65 14.84 11.14 9.74
C PRO A 65 14.60 10.51 8.36
N LEU A 66 13.37 10.10 8.06
CA LEU A 66 13.03 9.49 6.77
C LEU A 66 13.08 10.49 5.62
N ALA A 67 12.54 11.68 5.80
CA ALA A 67 12.56 12.75 4.79
C ALA A 67 13.99 13.17 4.44
N ASN A 68 14.89 13.22 5.42
CA ASN A 68 16.30 13.56 5.21
C ASN A 68 17.06 12.49 4.41
N GLN A 69 16.59 11.24 4.39
CA GLN A 69 17.18 10.15 3.64
C GLN A 69 16.36 9.75 2.40
N PHE A 70 15.32 10.52 2.08
CA PHE A 70 14.41 10.18 0.99
C PHE A 70 15.11 10.15 -0.36
N GLU A 71 14.83 9.12 -1.14
CA GLU A 71 15.18 8.98 -2.54
C GLU A 71 14.03 8.35 -3.33
N ALA A 72 13.95 8.66 -4.64
CA ALA A 72 12.99 8.03 -5.53
C ALA A 72 13.47 6.65 -6.00
N GLN A 73 12.54 5.70 -6.17
CA GLN A 73 12.88 4.39 -6.72
C GLN A 73 13.40 4.49 -8.17
N LEU A 74 14.43 3.70 -8.47
CA LEU A 74 15.11 3.72 -9.78
C LEU A 74 14.29 3.07 -10.91
N ASN A 75 13.37 2.17 -10.57
CA ASN A 75 12.51 1.47 -11.53
C ASN A 75 11.24 0.94 -10.86
N GLY A 76 10.31 0.41 -11.63
CA GLY A 76 8.99 -0.02 -11.16
C GLY A 76 8.97 -1.15 -10.12
N ALA A 77 10.06 -1.91 -9.96
CA ALA A 77 10.17 -3.03 -9.02
C ALA A 77 10.89 -2.68 -7.71
N PHE A 78 11.45 -1.48 -7.59
CA PHE A 78 12.37 -1.11 -6.52
C PHE A 78 11.74 -0.37 -5.33
N CYS A 79 10.41 -0.38 -5.19
CA CYS A 79 9.77 0.23 -4.01
C CYS A 79 10.30 -0.37 -2.68
N GLY A 80 10.48 -1.69 -2.61
CA GLY A 80 11.08 -2.35 -1.45
C GLY A 80 12.53 -1.95 -1.20
N PRO A 81 13.46 -2.13 -2.15
CA PRO A 81 14.85 -1.70 -2.01
C PRO A 81 15.01 -0.23 -1.65
N THR A 82 14.20 0.67 -2.25
CA THR A 82 14.22 2.10 -1.93
C THR A 82 13.78 2.37 -0.50
N SER A 83 12.66 1.78 -0.08
CA SER A 83 12.18 1.92 1.31
C SER A 83 13.18 1.37 2.32
N ALA A 84 13.85 0.25 1.98
CA ALA A 84 14.90 -0.31 2.82
C ALA A 84 16.11 0.63 2.93
N ALA A 85 16.59 1.18 1.81
CA ALA A 85 17.73 2.11 1.80
C ALA A 85 17.43 3.37 2.63
N ILE A 86 16.23 3.95 2.49
CA ILE A 86 15.78 5.12 3.27
C ILE A 86 15.83 4.81 4.77
N VAL A 87 15.21 3.70 5.19
CA VAL A 87 15.13 3.32 6.61
C VAL A 87 16.51 2.96 7.18
N LEU A 88 17.32 2.19 6.45
CA LEU A 88 18.69 1.83 6.87
C LEU A 88 19.57 3.07 7.05
N ASN A 89 19.48 4.05 6.14
CA ASN A 89 20.20 5.31 6.27
C ASN A 89 19.65 6.17 7.42
N ALA A 90 18.35 6.15 7.69
CA ALA A 90 17.77 6.83 8.84
C ALA A 90 18.25 6.23 10.16
N VAL A 91 18.32 4.88 10.25
CA VAL A 91 18.81 4.16 11.44
C VAL A 91 20.32 4.30 11.62
N ARG A 92 21.11 4.18 10.54
CA ARG A 92 22.57 3.99 10.59
C ARG A 92 23.39 5.11 9.95
N GLY A 93 22.76 6.17 9.45
CA GLY A 93 23.43 7.20 8.64
C GLY A 93 24.64 7.90 9.26
N ARG A 94 24.91 7.64 10.55
CA ARG A 94 26.09 8.13 11.28
C ARG A 94 27.06 7.02 11.67
N SER A 95 26.84 5.77 11.24
CA SER A 95 27.75 4.65 11.51
C SER A 95 29.03 4.79 10.70
N ALA A 96 30.17 4.37 11.29
CA ALA A 96 31.44 4.31 10.57
C ALA A 96 31.50 3.20 9.50
N ASP A 97 30.63 2.19 9.61
CA ASP A 97 30.66 0.97 8.79
C ASP A 97 29.60 0.99 7.67
N LEU A 98 29.30 2.15 7.13
CA LEU A 98 28.36 2.24 6.03
C LEU A 98 28.94 1.65 4.73
N PRO A 99 28.14 0.94 3.94
CA PRO A 99 28.58 0.36 2.69
C PRO A 99 28.97 1.44 1.67
N ARG A 100 29.99 1.12 0.84
CA ARG A 100 30.43 1.94 -0.27
C ARG A 100 30.00 1.32 -1.58
N ASP A 101 29.18 2.04 -2.36
CA ASP A 101 28.65 1.57 -3.63
C ASP A 101 29.40 2.21 -4.80
N HIS A 102 30.43 1.50 -5.28
CA HIS A 102 31.22 1.92 -6.45
C HIS A 102 30.54 1.59 -7.79
N GLY A 103 29.45 0.83 -7.78
CA GLY A 103 28.79 0.37 -9.01
C GLY A 103 28.19 1.48 -9.86
N ARG A 104 28.03 2.68 -9.30
CA ARG A 104 27.50 3.85 -10.01
C ARG A 104 28.58 4.79 -10.55
N LEU A 105 29.84 4.53 -10.24
CA LEU A 105 30.95 5.33 -10.78
C LEU A 105 31.21 4.93 -12.23
N ARG A 106 31.42 5.93 -13.06
CA ARG A 106 31.88 5.76 -14.43
C ARG A 106 33.41 5.86 -14.47
N ALA A 107 34.03 5.18 -15.40
CA ALA A 107 35.49 5.26 -15.57
C ALA A 107 35.97 6.72 -15.76
N ASP A 108 35.13 7.55 -16.40
CA ASP A 108 35.44 8.97 -16.61
C ASP A 108 35.38 9.80 -15.33
N ASP A 109 34.54 9.44 -14.36
CA ASP A 109 34.45 10.14 -13.08
C ASP A 109 35.78 10.04 -12.31
N LEU A 110 36.43 8.88 -12.37
CA LEU A 110 37.70 8.64 -11.68
C LEU A 110 38.89 9.37 -12.31
N ARG A 111 38.83 9.70 -13.61
CA ARG A 111 39.91 10.35 -14.36
C ARG A 111 40.27 11.74 -13.85
N HIS A 112 39.29 12.42 -13.27
CA HIS A 112 39.43 13.82 -12.81
C HIS A 112 39.65 13.93 -11.31
N LEU A 113 39.72 12.83 -10.60
CA LEU A 113 39.96 12.83 -9.16
C LEU A 113 41.44 12.81 -8.82
N PRO A 114 41.86 13.41 -7.71
CA PRO A 114 43.20 13.24 -7.18
C PRO A 114 43.54 11.76 -6.98
N SER A 115 44.79 11.40 -7.20
CA SER A 115 45.25 10.04 -7.00
C SER A 115 44.95 9.54 -5.57
N GLY A 116 44.27 8.39 -5.45
CA GLY A 116 43.91 7.80 -4.18
C GLY A 116 42.62 8.39 -3.54
N ALA A 117 41.95 9.35 -4.19
CA ALA A 117 40.69 9.87 -3.70
C ALA A 117 39.55 8.84 -3.93
N ASP A 118 38.74 8.63 -2.91
CA ASP A 118 37.47 7.88 -3.02
C ASP A 118 36.30 8.87 -3.00
N PRO A 119 35.59 9.04 -4.12
CA PRO A 119 34.46 9.98 -4.21
C PRO A 119 33.16 9.44 -3.63
N ILE A 120 33.14 8.17 -3.16
CA ILE A 120 31.93 7.53 -2.68
C ILE A 120 31.54 8.07 -1.33
N VAL A 121 30.31 8.53 -1.23
CA VAL A 121 29.63 8.80 0.04
C VAL A 121 29.12 7.47 0.59
N PRO A 122 29.64 6.99 1.74
CA PRO A 122 29.17 5.73 2.32
C PRO A 122 27.68 5.81 2.70
N ARG A 123 26.89 4.89 2.16
CA ARG A 123 25.44 4.81 2.45
C ARG A 123 24.83 3.52 1.95
N TYR A 124 23.68 3.17 2.46
CA TYR A 124 22.82 2.18 1.83
C TYR A 124 22.22 2.74 0.54
N THR A 125 22.24 1.95 -0.53
CA THR A 125 21.63 2.25 -1.82
C THR A 125 20.62 1.17 -2.20
N GLN A 126 19.75 1.46 -3.16
CA GLN A 126 18.77 0.49 -3.68
C GLN A 126 19.44 -0.77 -4.26
N ASP A 127 20.70 -0.69 -4.63
CA ASP A 127 21.47 -1.79 -5.21
C ASP A 127 22.14 -2.64 -4.13
N ASN A 128 22.82 -2.00 -3.15
CA ASN A 128 23.57 -2.77 -2.15
C ASN A 128 22.67 -3.43 -1.09
N VAL A 129 21.48 -2.91 -0.80
CA VAL A 129 20.53 -3.55 0.13
C VAL A 129 20.00 -4.89 -0.41
N ILE A 130 19.90 -5.05 -1.73
CA ILE A 130 19.46 -6.30 -2.36
C ILE A 130 20.45 -7.43 -2.13
N ALA A 131 21.74 -7.16 -2.08
CA ALA A 131 22.78 -8.17 -1.92
C ALA A 131 22.64 -9.01 -0.64
N GLN A 132 21.98 -8.48 0.38
CA GLN A 132 21.70 -9.16 1.65
C GLN A 132 20.25 -9.68 1.74
N GLY A 133 19.50 -9.59 0.64
CA GLY A 133 18.08 -9.98 0.59
C GLY A 133 17.87 -11.44 0.15
N ALA A 134 16.62 -11.89 0.24
CA ALA A 134 16.19 -13.24 -0.17
C ALA A 134 16.08 -13.40 -1.69
N LYS A 135 16.22 -12.33 -2.47
CA LYS A 135 16.10 -12.33 -3.94
C LYS A 135 17.32 -11.68 -4.57
N THR A 136 17.75 -12.24 -5.71
CA THR A 136 18.72 -11.57 -6.57
C THR A 136 18.12 -10.34 -7.23
N ARG A 137 18.95 -9.43 -7.72
CA ARG A 137 18.47 -8.28 -8.51
C ARG A 137 17.63 -8.69 -9.71
N ALA A 138 18.01 -9.74 -10.43
CA ALA A 138 17.27 -10.27 -11.57
C ALA A 138 15.89 -10.78 -11.16
N GLN A 139 15.78 -11.49 -10.03
CA GLN A 139 14.51 -11.94 -9.48
C GLN A 139 13.61 -10.77 -9.05
N VAL A 140 14.16 -9.72 -8.46
CA VAL A 140 13.40 -8.49 -8.16
C VAL A 140 12.83 -7.86 -9.42
N LEU A 141 13.56 -7.93 -10.54
CA LEU A 141 13.12 -7.44 -11.85
C LEU A 141 12.23 -8.42 -12.63
N GLY A 142 11.87 -9.57 -12.02
CA GLY A 142 10.92 -10.53 -12.59
C GLY A 142 11.54 -11.69 -13.33
N GLU A 143 12.83 -12.00 -13.10
CA GLU A 143 13.38 -13.29 -13.52
C GLU A 143 12.53 -14.42 -12.92
N PRO A 144 12.11 -15.41 -13.73
CA PRO A 144 11.29 -16.49 -13.24
C PRO A 144 11.97 -17.29 -12.12
N VAL A 145 11.22 -17.59 -11.07
CA VAL A 145 11.60 -18.52 -10.01
C VAL A 145 10.76 -19.79 -10.13
N VAL A 146 11.26 -20.92 -9.69
CA VAL A 146 10.47 -22.16 -9.64
C VAL A 146 9.64 -22.15 -8.36
N ARG A 147 8.31 -22.23 -8.51
CA ARG A 147 7.37 -22.40 -7.40
C ARG A 147 6.47 -23.59 -7.72
N ASP A 148 6.39 -24.55 -6.81
CA ASP A 148 5.61 -25.80 -6.99
C ASP A 148 5.92 -26.52 -8.32
N GLY A 149 7.22 -26.54 -8.70
CA GLY A 149 7.69 -27.15 -9.94
C GLY A 149 7.38 -26.38 -11.22
N LYS A 150 6.85 -25.16 -11.14
CA LYS A 150 6.48 -24.31 -12.29
C LYS A 150 7.20 -22.97 -12.27
N PRO A 151 7.57 -22.42 -13.46
CA PRO A 151 8.08 -21.06 -13.53
C PRO A 151 7.02 -20.05 -13.06
N ALA A 152 7.37 -19.20 -12.11
CA ALA A 152 6.55 -18.09 -11.61
C ALA A 152 7.34 -16.78 -11.66
N ARG A 153 6.69 -15.69 -12.03
CA ARG A 153 7.27 -14.35 -11.94
C ARG A 153 6.79 -13.69 -10.66
N ASP A 154 7.72 -13.11 -9.92
CA ASP A 154 7.46 -12.46 -8.63
C ASP A 154 8.22 -11.13 -8.59
N PHE A 155 7.62 -10.11 -9.16
CA PHE A 155 8.17 -8.75 -9.24
C PHE A 155 8.27 -8.10 -7.86
N GLY A 156 9.36 -7.37 -7.64
CA GLY A 156 9.56 -6.62 -6.39
C GLY A 156 9.70 -7.56 -5.19
N TYR A 157 9.08 -7.18 -4.08
CA TYR A 157 9.12 -7.92 -2.83
C TYR A 157 7.72 -8.13 -2.27
N GLN A 158 7.46 -9.33 -1.75
CA GLN A 158 6.37 -9.60 -0.84
C GLN A 158 6.77 -9.18 0.58
N LEU A 159 5.79 -9.06 1.48
CA LEU A 159 5.99 -8.54 2.83
C LEU A 159 7.12 -9.25 3.60
N ARG A 160 7.13 -10.61 3.62
CA ARG A 160 8.17 -11.38 4.34
C ARG A 160 9.52 -11.33 3.66
N GLN A 161 9.56 -11.33 2.34
CA GLN A 161 10.81 -11.18 1.59
C GLN A 161 11.45 -9.80 1.85
N PHE A 162 10.61 -8.75 1.96
CA PHE A 162 11.05 -7.42 2.34
C PHE A 162 11.62 -7.39 3.76
N ALA A 163 10.94 -8.01 4.72
CA ALA A 163 11.44 -8.13 6.09
C ALA A 163 12.78 -8.89 6.15
N GLN A 164 12.93 -9.97 5.38
CA GLN A 164 14.20 -10.72 5.28
C GLN A 164 15.34 -9.85 4.74
N MET A 165 15.08 -8.98 3.76
CA MET A 165 16.08 -8.03 3.25
C MET A 165 16.52 -7.06 4.34
N LEU A 166 15.60 -6.51 5.14
CA LEU A 166 15.93 -5.65 6.27
C LEU A 166 16.76 -6.39 7.34
N GLN A 167 16.38 -7.63 7.66
CA GLN A 167 17.10 -8.49 8.61
C GLN A 167 18.51 -8.82 8.12
N GLY A 168 18.67 -9.15 6.84
CA GLY A 168 19.97 -9.40 6.20
C GLY A 168 20.90 -8.17 6.28
N ASN A 169 20.33 -6.98 6.23
CA ASN A 169 21.04 -5.71 6.42
C ASN A 169 21.18 -5.30 7.91
N GLY A 170 20.88 -6.21 8.85
CA GLY A 170 21.19 -6.05 10.28
C GLY A 170 20.14 -5.26 11.07
N LEU A 171 18.89 -5.21 10.64
CA LEU A 171 17.77 -4.66 11.41
C LEU A 171 16.95 -5.77 12.08
N THR A 172 16.26 -5.43 13.15
CA THR A 172 15.22 -6.26 13.74
C THR A 172 13.88 -5.91 13.08
N THR A 173 13.05 -6.93 12.77
CA THR A 173 11.76 -6.71 12.12
C THR A 173 10.65 -7.51 12.80
N ARG A 174 9.45 -6.90 12.89
CA ARG A 174 8.21 -7.58 13.21
C ARG A 174 7.24 -7.44 12.04
N VAL A 175 6.93 -8.58 11.41
CA VAL A 175 5.99 -8.64 10.27
C VAL A 175 4.57 -8.79 10.79
N VAL A 176 3.67 -7.96 10.29
CA VAL A 176 2.24 -8.03 10.58
C VAL A 176 1.47 -8.16 9.26
N VAL A 177 0.98 -9.35 9.00
CA VAL A 177 0.03 -9.60 7.90
C VAL A 177 -1.34 -9.09 8.32
N VAL A 178 -2.00 -8.33 7.45
CA VAL A 178 -3.29 -7.72 7.74
C VAL A 178 -4.39 -8.51 7.04
N ASP A 179 -5.14 -9.27 7.83
CA ASP A 179 -6.33 -9.99 7.40
C ASP A 179 -7.64 -9.30 7.89
N ASP A 180 -8.78 -9.86 7.54
CA ASP A 180 -10.08 -9.31 7.91
C ASP A 180 -10.41 -9.51 9.40
N ALA A 181 -9.76 -10.47 10.07
CA ALA A 181 -9.98 -10.75 11.48
C ALA A 181 -9.35 -9.68 12.40
N LYS A 182 -8.30 -8.98 11.93
CA LYS A 182 -7.63 -7.96 12.73
C LYS A 182 -8.40 -6.64 12.72
N PRO A 183 -8.84 -6.12 13.90
CA PRO A 183 -9.60 -4.88 13.98
C PRO A 183 -8.80 -3.66 13.45
N VAL A 184 -9.48 -2.77 12.72
CA VAL A 184 -8.90 -1.51 12.22
C VAL A 184 -8.28 -0.68 13.36
N ALA A 185 -8.95 -0.62 14.50
CA ALA A 185 -8.49 0.13 15.68
C ALA A 185 -7.16 -0.40 16.24
N GLU A 186 -6.98 -1.72 16.26
CA GLU A 186 -5.75 -2.37 16.72
C GLU A 186 -4.57 -2.07 15.77
N ILE A 187 -4.79 -2.21 14.46
CA ILE A 187 -3.76 -1.89 13.45
C ILE A 187 -3.37 -0.40 13.54
N ARG A 188 -4.37 0.49 13.63
CA ARG A 188 -4.13 1.93 13.78
C ARG A 188 -3.29 2.21 15.03
N ALA A 189 -3.66 1.64 16.17
CA ALA A 189 -2.96 1.85 17.44
C ALA A 189 -1.50 1.38 17.36
N ASP A 190 -1.23 0.23 16.72
CA ASP A 190 0.12 -0.31 16.54
C ASP A 190 0.98 0.61 15.66
N LEU A 191 0.43 1.11 14.55
CA LEU A 191 1.12 2.04 13.65
C LEU A 191 1.39 3.40 14.33
N VAL A 192 0.41 3.95 15.05
CA VAL A 192 0.56 5.23 15.76
C VAL A 192 1.58 5.10 16.88
N ALA A 193 1.54 4.01 17.65
CA ALA A 193 2.50 3.75 18.72
C ALA A 193 3.95 3.70 18.21
N ASN A 194 4.18 3.15 17.02
CA ASN A 194 5.50 3.16 16.37
C ASN A 194 5.91 4.60 15.99
N LEU A 195 5.04 5.34 15.27
CA LEU A 195 5.30 6.73 14.84
C LEU A 195 5.51 7.74 15.99
N MET A 196 5.29 7.34 17.23
CA MET A 196 5.55 8.14 18.44
C MET A 196 6.89 7.81 19.13
N ARG A 197 7.56 6.72 18.72
CA ARG A 197 8.81 6.28 19.33
C ARG A 197 9.98 6.58 18.39
N PRO A 198 11.07 7.15 18.87
CA PRO A 198 12.25 7.37 18.07
C PRO A 198 12.97 6.04 17.75
N ASP A 199 13.74 6.03 16.69
CA ASP A 199 14.63 4.95 16.29
C ASP A 199 13.93 3.64 15.91
N ASP A 200 12.61 3.61 15.78
CA ASP A 200 11.86 2.54 15.16
C ASP A 200 11.00 3.10 14.01
N TYR A 201 10.75 2.29 13.00
CA TYR A 201 10.11 2.76 11.77
C TYR A 201 9.06 1.77 11.31
N VAL A 202 8.04 2.25 10.61
CA VAL A 202 7.03 1.42 9.98
C VAL A 202 7.02 1.56 8.47
N ILE A 203 7.05 0.41 7.79
CA ILE A 203 6.93 0.33 6.34
C ILE A 203 5.68 -0.47 5.99
N VAL A 204 4.83 0.10 5.16
CA VAL A 204 3.57 -0.52 4.72
C VAL A 204 3.72 -1.15 3.34
N ASN A 205 3.08 -2.31 3.15
CA ASN A 205 2.85 -2.95 1.86
C ASN A 205 1.35 -2.92 1.60
N TYR A 206 0.91 -2.24 0.54
CA TYR A 206 -0.49 -2.07 0.20
C TYR A 206 -0.72 -2.16 -1.32
N ARG A 207 -1.96 -2.41 -1.72
CA ARG A 207 -2.36 -2.39 -3.13
C ARG A 207 -2.85 -1.00 -3.52
N ARG A 208 -2.20 -0.37 -4.49
CA ARG A 208 -2.51 0.99 -4.95
C ARG A 208 -3.95 1.15 -5.42
N GLU A 209 -4.45 0.20 -6.21
CA GLU A 209 -5.84 0.23 -6.71
C GLU A 209 -6.87 0.24 -5.56
N ALA A 210 -6.60 -0.49 -4.47
CA ALA A 210 -7.48 -0.55 -3.31
C ALA A 210 -7.53 0.77 -2.51
N VAL A 211 -6.57 1.67 -2.72
CA VAL A 211 -6.50 2.99 -2.09
C VAL A 211 -6.79 4.14 -3.07
N GLY A 212 -7.29 3.84 -4.27
CA GLY A 212 -7.63 4.84 -5.28
C GLY A 212 -6.44 5.40 -6.05
N GLN A 213 -5.28 4.71 -6.02
CA GLN A 213 -4.09 5.06 -6.80
C GLN A 213 -3.93 4.11 -8.00
N ARG A 214 -3.19 4.54 -9.02
CA ARG A 214 -2.85 3.69 -10.19
C ARG A 214 -1.70 2.75 -9.86
N GLY A 215 -1.81 1.49 -10.28
CA GLY A 215 -0.75 0.47 -10.16
C GLY A 215 -1.09 -0.64 -9.19
N GLY A 216 -0.20 -1.62 -9.05
CA GLY A 216 -0.36 -2.83 -8.25
C GLY A 216 0.12 -2.68 -6.79
N GLY A 217 0.89 -3.67 -6.31
CA GLY A 217 1.50 -3.66 -4.98
C GLY A 217 2.53 -2.56 -4.82
N HIS A 218 2.61 -1.99 -3.61
CA HIS A 218 3.57 -0.93 -3.29
C HIS A 218 4.06 -1.02 -1.86
N ILE A 219 5.33 -0.69 -1.66
CA ILE A 219 5.99 -0.65 -0.34
C ILE A 219 6.53 0.77 -0.13
N SER A 220 6.18 1.39 1.00
CA SER A 220 6.66 2.73 1.36
C SER A 220 6.67 2.94 2.88
N PRO A 221 7.58 3.78 3.42
CA PRO A 221 7.55 4.15 4.83
C PRO A 221 6.36 5.06 5.16
N LEU A 222 5.91 5.01 6.41
CA LEU A 222 5.04 6.03 7.00
C LEU A 222 5.88 7.09 7.72
N GLY A 223 5.52 8.36 7.54
CA GLY A 223 6.23 9.47 8.17
C GLY A 223 5.51 10.08 9.37
N ALA A 224 4.18 10.05 9.39
CA ALA A 224 3.39 10.70 10.43
C ALA A 224 1.94 10.19 10.49
N TYR A 225 1.25 10.53 11.60
CA TYR A 225 -0.20 10.35 11.74
C TYR A 225 -0.85 11.62 12.26
N ASP A 226 -1.88 12.07 11.58
CA ASP A 226 -2.75 13.19 11.99
C ASP A 226 -4.06 12.64 12.56
N ALA A 227 -4.23 12.76 13.88
CA ALA A 227 -5.40 12.25 14.59
C ALA A 227 -6.69 13.00 14.21
N ALA A 228 -6.60 14.29 13.87
CA ALA A 228 -7.79 15.08 13.51
C ALA A 228 -8.46 14.62 12.21
N SER A 229 -7.68 14.11 11.25
CA SER A 229 -8.19 13.57 9.98
C SER A 229 -8.13 12.04 9.92
N ASP A 230 -7.72 11.35 10.98
CA ASP A 230 -7.48 9.90 11.02
C ASP A 230 -6.67 9.42 9.80
N SER A 231 -5.54 10.07 9.52
CA SER A 231 -4.76 9.83 8.31
C SER A 231 -3.28 9.61 8.59
N PHE A 232 -2.67 8.68 7.85
CA PHE A 232 -1.23 8.45 7.82
C PHE A 232 -0.58 9.18 6.66
N LEU A 233 0.60 9.76 6.88
CA LEU A 233 1.45 10.28 5.81
C LEU A 233 2.27 9.13 5.23
N VAL A 234 1.96 8.76 3.99
CA VAL A 234 2.74 7.78 3.22
C VAL A 234 3.82 8.54 2.44
N LEU A 235 5.08 8.20 2.69
CA LEU A 235 6.23 8.74 1.98
C LEU A 235 6.47 7.91 0.71
N ASP A 236 5.60 8.10 -0.28
CA ASP A 236 5.61 7.29 -1.51
C ASP A 236 6.94 7.43 -2.25
N VAL A 237 7.63 6.32 -2.44
CA VAL A 237 8.96 6.27 -3.08
C VAL A 237 8.90 6.27 -4.61
N ASN A 238 7.69 6.31 -5.22
CA ASN A 238 7.50 6.41 -6.66
C ASN A 238 6.81 7.73 -7.05
N PRO A 239 7.54 8.85 -7.12
CA PRO A 239 6.95 10.16 -7.43
C PRO A 239 6.34 10.23 -8.83
N ALA A 240 6.68 9.33 -9.75
CA ALA A 240 6.04 9.25 -11.06
C ALA A 240 4.62 8.64 -11.01
N ALA A 241 4.31 7.85 -9.98
CA ALA A 241 2.98 7.25 -9.77
C ALA A 241 2.13 8.04 -8.77
N ALA A 242 2.73 8.50 -7.68
CA ALA A 242 2.08 9.29 -6.63
C ALA A 242 3.12 10.12 -5.88
N SER A 243 2.74 11.32 -5.45
CA SER A 243 3.52 12.11 -4.49
C SER A 243 3.26 11.60 -3.05
N TRP A 244 3.99 12.14 -2.07
CA TRP A 244 3.66 11.92 -0.66
C TRP A 244 2.22 12.34 -0.39
N VAL A 245 1.50 11.51 0.35
CA VAL A 245 0.06 11.66 0.49
C VAL A 245 -0.40 11.29 1.91
N TRP A 246 -1.31 12.09 2.44
CA TRP A 246 -2.09 11.74 3.60
C TRP A 246 -3.21 10.80 3.16
N MET A 247 -3.17 9.60 3.69
CA MET A 247 -4.11 8.53 3.38
C MET A 247 -4.93 8.20 4.63
N PRO A 248 -6.27 8.23 4.56
CA PRO A 248 -7.11 7.83 5.69
C PRO A 248 -6.76 6.43 6.19
N ALA A 249 -6.72 6.25 7.51
CA ALA A 249 -6.32 4.99 8.13
C ALA A 249 -7.12 3.79 7.61
N ALA A 250 -8.44 3.93 7.51
CA ALA A 250 -9.29 2.87 6.96
C ALA A 250 -8.96 2.52 5.51
N THR A 251 -8.63 3.52 4.68
CA THR A 251 -8.23 3.33 3.27
C THR A 251 -6.90 2.59 3.17
N LEU A 252 -5.89 2.99 3.94
CA LEU A 252 -4.58 2.33 3.97
C LEU A 252 -4.71 0.87 4.44
N ILE A 253 -5.45 0.64 5.53
CA ILE A 253 -5.67 -0.70 6.09
C ILE A 253 -6.40 -1.59 5.08
N ASN A 254 -7.41 -1.07 4.37
CA ASN A 254 -8.06 -1.80 3.28
C ASN A 254 -7.07 -2.18 2.16
N GLY A 255 -6.16 -1.29 1.81
CA GLY A 255 -5.08 -1.57 0.85
C GLY A 255 -4.16 -2.70 1.33
N MET A 256 -3.86 -2.77 2.63
CA MET A 256 -3.06 -3.83 3.25
C MET A 256 -3.80 -5.18 3.33
N ARG A 257 -5.14 -5.20 3.42
CA ARG A 257 -5.96 -6.43 3.41
C ARG A 257 -5.98 -7.13 2.06
N SER A 258 -5.48 -6.50 1.01
CA SER A 258 -5.42 -7.11 -0.31
C SER A 258 -4.42 -8.27 -0.35
N PHE A 259 -4.85 -9.38 -0.97
CA PHE A 259 -4.01 -10.57 -1.16
C PHE A 259 -2.81 -10.23 -2.07
N ASP A 260 -1.64 -10.71 -1.71
CA ASP A 260 -0.47 -10.75 -2.55
C ASP A 260 -0.28 -12.17 -3.11
N THR A 261 0.91 -12.59 -3.39
CA THR A 261 1.17 -13.88 -4.08
C THR A 261 0.85 -15.11 -3.21
N ILE A 262 1.04 -15.03 -1.88
CA ILE A 262 0.86 -16.17 -0.96
C ILE A 262 0.06 -15.83 0.32
N GLU A 263 -0.01 -14.56 0.70
CA GLU A 263 -0.73 -14.07 1.87
C GLU A 263 -1.19 -12.63 1.63
N ASN A 264 -1.95 -12.05 2.55
CA ASN A 264 -2.29 -10.64 2.48
C ASN A 264 -1.05 -9.77 2.68
N ARG A 265 -1.15 -8.52 2.23
CA ARG A 265 -0.18 -7.47 2.52
C ARG A 265 -0.25 -7.07 4.00
N GLY A 266 0.44 -6.02 4.37
CA GLY A 266 0.47 -5.58 5.75
C GLY A 266 1.58 -4.58 6.00
N TYR A 267 2.26 -4.69 7.14
CA TYR A 267 3.35 -3.79 7.50
C TYR A 267 4.48 -4.50 8.22
N VAL A 268 5.64 -3.86 8.18
CA VAL A 268 6.83 -4.29 8.91
C VAL A 268 7.20 -3.17 9.87
N LEU A 269 7.31 -3.50 11.16
CA LEU A 269 7.93 -2.63 12.15
C LEU A 269 9.41 -2.96 12.24
N VAL A 270 10.23 -1.94 12.26
CA VAL A 270 11.68 -2.03 12.12
C VAL A 270 12.36 -1.28 13.25
N SER A 271 13.37 -1.89 13.86
CA SER A 271 14.21 -1.25 14.86
C SER A 271 15.68 -1.63 14.68
N PRO A 272 16.64 -0.85 15.22
CA PRO A 272 18.02 -1.27 15.37
C PRO A 272 18.11 -2.62 16.07
N ARG A 273 19.20 -3.35 15.83
CA ARG A 273 19.57 -4.54 16.63
C ARG A 273 20.17 -4.12 17.94
#